data_7da0c3a0deb3e586e58efefe78ef96e5
#
_entry.id   7da0c3a0deb3e586e58efefe78ef96e5
#
_cell.length_a   1.000
_cell.length_b   1.000
_cell.length_c   1.000
_cell.angle_alpha   90.00
_cell.angle_beta   90.00
_cell.angle_gamma   90.00
#
_symmetry.space_group_name_H-M   'P 1'
#
loop_
_entity.id
_entity.type
_entity.pdbx_description
1 polymer ?
#
loop_
_entity_poly.entity_id
_entity_poly.type
_entity_poly.pdbx_seq_one_letter_code
_entity_poly.pdbx_strand_id
1 'polypeptide(L)'
;SAGGGSSYIGNSDLSNKAMYCYNCATSNAANTKTISVTCHSDTATSNCAKEGAGYAKISYVKASTEDQEISNPSPAKFDYTGSVQEYTVIKTGKYKLQVWGAQGGSDSPSDGGVGGYSEGKIELTKGSKLYIAVGGQGSPYTRKAKSNGGFNGGGYGGIVNASSNPQ
;
A
#
# COMPACT_ATOMS: atom_id res chain seq x y z
N SER A 1 2.02 -8.18 17.84
CA SER A 1 1.80 -7.11 16.87
C SER A 1 1.44 -7.72 15.51
N ALA A 2 0.43 -7.18 14.86
CA ALA A 2 0.10 -7.54 13.49
C ALA A 2 1.06 -6.79 12.53
N GLY A 3 1.60 -7.49 11.52
CA GLY A 3 2.44 -6.88 10.51
C GLY A 3 1.65 -5.90 9.63
N GLY A 4 2.31 -4.86 9.14
CA GLY A 4 1.75 -3.99 8.10
C GLY A 4 1.59 -4.75 6.77
N GLY A 5 0.80 -4.17 5.84
CA GLY A 5 0.58 -4.76 4.52
C GLY A 5 1.87 -4.95 3.73
N SER A 6 1.98 -6.08 3.06
CA SER A 6 3.11 -6.38 2.16
C SER A 6 2.85 -5.87 0.75
N SER A 7 3.90 -5.62 0.00
CA SER A 7 3.84 -5.16 -1.38
C SER A 7 4.58 -6.13 -2.31
N TYR A 8 4.17 -6.19 -3.58
CA TYR A 8 4.80 -6.99 -4.61
C TYR A 8 5.08 -6.15 -5.86
N ILE A 9 6.29 -6.18 -6.34
CA ILE A 9 6.76 -5.42 -7.51
C ILE A 9 7.28 -6.32 -8.66
N GLY A 10 6.87 -7.58 -8.67
CA GLY A 10 7.34 -8.57 -9.67
C GLY A 10 6.77 -8.42 -11.07
N ASN A 11 5.80 -7.52 -11.31
CA ASN A 11 5.26 -7.30 -12.64
C ASN A 11 6.34 -6.78 -13.59
N SER A 12 6.55 -7.49 -14.72
CA SER A 12 7.57 -7.16 -15.72
C SER A 12 7.28 -5.87 -16.50
N ASP A 13 6.02 -5.43 -16.55
CA ASP A 13 5.63 -4.16 -17.21
C ASP A 13 6.02 -2.93 -16.39
N LEU A 14 6.35 -3.12 -15.12
CA LEU A 14 6.83 -2.06 -14.25
C LEU A 14 8.32 -1.81 -14.42
N SER A 15 8.72 -0.57 -14.55
CA SER A 15 10.10 -0.09 -14.51
C SER A 15 10.36 0.79 -13.28
N ASN A 16 11.62 1.03 -12.95
CA ASN A 16 12.01 1.86 -11.80
C ASN A 16 11.31 1.45 -10.49
N LYS A 17 11.26 0.14 -10.24
CA LYS A 17 10.56 -0.46 -9.11
C LYS A 17 11.33 -0.30 -7.81
N ALA A 18 10.65 0.06 -6.72
CA ALA A 18 11.21 0.07 -5.39
C ALA A 18 10.14 -0.20 -4.33
N MET A 19 10.51 -0.92 -3.27
CA MET A 19 9.71 -1.11 -2.06
C MET A 19 10.47 -0.55 -0.88
N TYR A 20 9.74 0.08 0.02
CA TYR A 20 10.28 0.68 1.25
C TYR A 20 9.49 0.16 2.44
N CYS A 21 10.18 -0.26 3.48
CA CYS A 21 9.55 -0.72 4.71
C CYS A 21 10.28 -0.18 5.95
N TYR A 22 9.52 0.04 7.00
CA TYR A 22 10.02 0.62 8.24
C TYR A 22 10.86 -0.40 9.03
N ASN A 23 12.12 -0.05 9.29
CA ASN A 23 13.07 -0.87 10.08
C ASN A 23 13.11 -2.36 9.67
N CYS A 24 12.99 -2.66 8.40
CA CYS A 24 12.98 -4.02 7.88
C CYS A 24 14.36 -4.48 7.38
N ALA A 25 14.46 -5.76 7.05
CA ALA A 25 15.61 -6.29 6.33
C ALA A 25 15.60 -5.79 4.87
N THR A 26 16.77 -5.38 4.37
CA THR A 26 16.95 -4.98 2.97
C THR A 26 17.07 -6.19 2.06
N SER A 27 16.65 -6.04 0.79
CA SER A 27 16.82 -7.05 -0.25
C SER A 27 17.19 -6.39 -1.58
N ASN A 28 18.14 -6.99 -2.29
CA ASN A 28 18.54 -6.56 -3.63
C ASN A 28 17.96 -7.46 -4.75
N ALA A 29 17.17 -8.48 -4.41
CA ALA A 29 16.53 -9.34 -5.41
C ALA A 29 15.58 -8.52 -6.30
N ALA A 30 15.59 -8.77 -7.63
CA ALA A 30 14.90 -7.95 -8.62
C ALA A 30 13.39 -7.80 -8.37
N ASN A 31 12.74 -8.86 -7.86
CA ASN A 31 11.28 -8.89 -7.63
C ASN A 31 10.87 -8.45 -6.21
N THR A 32 11.83 -8.34 -5.30
CA THR A 32 11.60 -8.01 -3.89
C THR A 32 12.59 -6.98 -3.38
N LYS A 33 13.15 -6.15 -4.29
CA LYS A 33 14.08 -5.09 -3.89
C LYS A 33 13.43 -4.23 -2.81
N THR A 34 14.01 -4.29 -1.62
CA THR A 34 13.45 -3.66 -0.43
C THR A 34 14.48 -2.75 0.21
N ILE A 35 14.07 -1.54 0.51
CA ILE A 35 14.86 -0.50 1.16
C ILE A 35 14.30 -0.27 2.55
N SER A 36 15.14 -0.40 3.57
CA SER A 36 14.76 -0.07 4.94
C SER A 36 14.74 1.44 5.14
N VAL A 37 13.69 1.94 5.75
CA VAL A 37 13.53 3.36 6.11
C VAL A 37 13.20 3.49 7.59
N THR A 38 13.52 4.65 8.16
CA THR A 38 13.20 5.00 9.56
C THR A 38 12.06 6.01 9.65
N CYS A 39 11.53 6.46 8.50
CA CYS A 39 10.41 7.39 8.45
C CYS A 39 9.07 6.65 8.36
N HIS A 40 8.08 7.15 9.07
CA HIS A 40 6.67 6.80 8.93
C HIS A 40 5.80 8.03 9.16
N SER A 41 4.60 8.05 8.61
CA SER A 41 3.68 9.19 8.70
C SER A 41 2.24 8.73 8.49
N ASP A 42 1.30 9.44 9.08
CA ASP A 42 -0.14 9.32 8.81
C ASP A 42 -0.50 9.86 7.40
N THR A 43 0.34 10.75 6.87
CA THR A 43 0.21 11.29 5.52
C THR A 43 1.00 10.44 4.51
N ALA A 44 0.43 10.21 3.32
CA ALA A 44 1.08 9.47 2.24
C ALA A 44 2.31 10.24 1.71
N THR A 45 3.48 9.92 2.26
CA THR A 45 4.77 10.53 1.93
C THR A 45 5.61 9.54 1.14
N SER A 46 6.19 9.98 0.00
CA SER A 46 7.06 9.12 -0.82
C SER A 46 8.25 8.61 0.00
N ASN A 47 8.61 7.36 -0.22
CA ASN A 47 9.72 6.66 0.45
C ASN A 47 9.57 6.52 1.98
N CYS A 48 8.39 6.74 2.53
CA CYS A 48 8.07 6.54 3.94
C CYS A 48 6.98 5.49 4.12
N ALA A 49 7.04 4.76 5.21
CA ALA A 49 5.95 3.90 5.65
C ALA A 49 4.74 4.74 6.10
N LYS A 50 3.55 4.13 6.07
CA LYS A 50 2.30 4.83 6.37
C LYS A 50 1.60 4.25 7.59
N GLU A 51 1.09 5.14 8.43
CA GLU A 51 0.18 4.85 9.54
C GLU A 51 -1.28 4.87 9.06
N GLY A 52 -2.15 4.16 9.76
CA GLY A 52 -3.57 4.12 9.46
C GLY A 52 -3.91 3.33 8.19
N ALA A 53 -4.97 3.73 7.51
CA ALA A 53 -5.38 3.12 6.24
C ALA A 53 -4.35 3.35 5.13
N GLY A 54 -4.31 2.46 4.14
CA GLY A 54 -3.46 2.60 2.95
C GLY A 54 -3.84 3.79 2.07
N TYR A 55 -3.08 3.96 1.01
CA TYR A 55 -3.29 5.03 0.02
C TYR A 55 -2.69 4.64 -1.32
N ALA A 56 -3.25 5.13 -2.42
CA ALA A 56 -2.67 4.97 -3.75
C ALA A 56 -2.70 6.27 -4.54
N LYS A 57 -1.71 6.43 -5.43
CA LYS A 57 -1.59 7.60 -6.31
C LYS A 57 -1.10 7.18 -7.68
N ILE A 58 -1.74 7.69 -8.72
CA ILE A 58 -1.39 7.50 -10.12
C ILE A 58 -1.03 8.86 -10.70
N SER A 59 0.20 9.03 -11.17
CA SER A 59 0.70 10.29 -11.72
C SER A 59 1.19 10.10 -13.14
N TYR A 60 0.74 10.96 -14.07
CA TYR A 60 1.27 11.02 -15.41
C TYR A 60 2.71 11.56 -15.40
N VAL A 61 3.61 10.93 -16.13
CA VAL A 61 5.03 11.32 -16.20
C VAL A 61 5.35 12.00 -17.51
N LYS A 62 5.03 11.33 -18.65
CA LYS A 62 5.27 11.88 -19.98
C LYS A 62 4.46 11.14 -21.04
N ALA A 63 4.25 11.77 -22.20
CA ALA A 63 3.68 11.14 -23.37
C ALA A 63 4.59 10.04 -23.93
N SER A 64 3.99 8.96 -24.46
CA SER A 64 4.69 7.95 -25.28
C SER A 64 4.97 8.46 -26.68
N THR A 65 4.10 9.33 -27.21
CA THR A 65 4.19 10.04 -28.51
C THR A 65 3.65 11.45 -28.34
N GLU A 66 4.04 12.37 -29.25
CA GLU A 66 3.66 13.79 -29.21
C GLU A 66 2.18 14.03 -29.55
N ASP A 67 1.28 13.77 -28.61
CA ASP A 67 -0.10 14.27 -28.65
C ASP A 67 -0.15 15.60 -27.89
N GLN A 68 0.05 16.70 -28.61
CA GLN A 68 0.29 18.04 -28.04
C GLN A 68 -0.97 18.77 -27.56
N GLU A 69 -2.18 18.22 -27.70
CA GLU A 69 -3.40 18.99 -27.46
C GLU A 69 -4.08 18.76 -26.11
N ILE A 70 -3.67 17.77 -25.34
CA ILE A 70 -4.27 17.51 -24.02
C ILE A 70 -3.27 17.89 -22.93
N SER A 71 -3.67 18.80 -22.05
CA SER A 71 -2.90 19.14 -20.86
C SER A 71 -2.60 17.86 -20.05
N ASN A 72 -1.47 17.85 -19.33
CA ASN A 72 -1.12 16.70 -18.50
C ASN A 72 -2.20 16.47 -17.43
N PRO A 73 -2.68 15.23 -17.27
CA PRO A 73 -3.68 14.93 -16.25
C PRO A 73 -3.15 15.24 -14.86
N SER A 74 -4.02 15.77 -14.01
CA SER A 74 -3.73 15.87 -12.58
C SER A 74 -3.57 14.47 -11.97
N PRO A 75 -2.73 14.30 -10.91
CA PRO A 75 -2.61 13.02 -10.24
C PRO A 75 -3.95 12.52 -9.71
N ALA A 76 -4.25 11.24 -9.97
CA ALA A 76 -5.39 10.55 -9.35
C ALA A 76 -4.98 10.01 -7.98
N LYS A 77 -5.81 10.24 -6.97
CA LYS A 77 -5.56 9.90 -5.56
C LYS A 77 -6.68 9.02 -5.05
N PHE A 78 -6.34 7.99 -4.29
CA PHE A 78 -7.28 6.97 -3.81
C PHE A 78 -7.07 6.74 -2.32
N ASP A 79 -8.03 7.18 -1.53
CA ASP A 79 -8.13 6.88 -0.11
C ASP A 79 -8.81 5.53 0.10
N TYR A 80 -8.76 5.02 1.32
CA TYR A 80 -9.49 3.83 1.71
C TYR A 80 -11.00 4.07 1.69
N THR A 81 -11.73 3.22 0.97
CA THR A 81 -13.21 3.28 0.85
C THR A 81 -13.89 1.98 1.29
N GLY A 82 -13.12 0.94 1.60
CA GLY A 82 -13.67 -0.40 1.87
C GLY A 82 -14.14 -1.15 0.61
N SER A 83 -13.87 -0.63 -0.57
CA SER A 83 -14.23 -1.23 -1.86
C SER A 83 -13.15 -0.99 -2.90
N VAL A 84 -13.21 -1.76 -3.99
CA VAL A 84 -12.37 -1.54 -5.16
C VAL A 84 -12.82 -0.27 -5.90
N GLN A 85 -11.86 0.58 -6.26
CA GLN A 85 -12.08 1.81 -7.02
C GLN A 85 -11.57 1.62 -8.45
N GLU A 86 -12.22 2.24 -9.43
CA GLU A 86 -11.82 2.18 -10.83
C GLU A 86 -11.19 3.49 -11.27
N TYR A 87 -10.12 3.41 -12.05
CA TYR A 87 -9.49 4.53 -12.74
C TYR A 87 -9.43 4.23 -14.22
N THR A 88 -9.96 5.13 -15.06
CA THR A 88 -9.84 5.06 -16.52
C THR A 88 -8.72 5.98 -16.97
N VAL A 89 -7.76 5.43 -17.71
CA VAL A 89 -6.62 6.16 -18.24
C VAL A 89 -7.11 7.17 -19.30
N ILE A 90 -6.88 8.46 -19.08
CA ILE A 90 -7.38 9.53 -19.95
C ILE A 90 -6.39 9.96 -21.03
N LYS A 91 -5.12 9.62 -20.90
CA LYS A 91 -4.06 9.95 -21.87
C LYS A 91 -3.06 8.79 -21.95
N THR A 92 -2.69 8.38 -23.16
CA THR A 92 -1.64 7.38 -23.36
C THR A 92 -0.28 7.94 -22.94
N GLY A 93 0.50 7.19 -22.20
CA GLY A 93 1.83 7.61 -21.78
C GLY A 93 2.37 6.81 -20.59
N LYS A 94 3.49 7.29 -20.07
CA LYS A 94 4.15 6.73 -18.90
C LYS A 94 3.55 7.32 -17.63
N TYR A 95 3.20 6.44 -16.70
CA TYR A 95 2.62 6.77 -15.40
C TYR A 95 3.50 6.26 -14.28
N LYS A 96 3.55 6.98 -13.18
CA LYS A 96 4.11 6.54 -11.89
C LYS A 96 2.97 6.05 -11.01
N LEU A 97 3.07 4.80 -10.59
CA LEU A 97 2.17 4.19 -9.60
C LEU A 97 2.85 4.23 -8.24
N GLN A 98 2.14 4.70 -7.24
CA GLN A 98 2.59 4.77 -5.85
C GLN A 98 1.52 4.17 -4.96
N VAL A 99 1.90 3.25 -4.09
CA VAL A 99 0.98 2.61 -3.14
C VAL A 99 1.59 2.57 -1.75
N TRP A 100 0.77 2.84 -0.75
CA TRP A 100 1.09 2.71 0.67
C TRP A 100 0.18 1.64 1.27
N GLY A 101 0.77 0.64 1.90
CA GLY A 101 0.04 -0.38 2.63
C GLY A 101 -0.67 0.21 3.85
N ALA A 102 -1.65 -0.52 4.37
CA ALA A 102 -2.31 -0.16 5.62
C ALA A 102 -1.50 -0.62 6.84
N GLN A 103 -1.65 0.07 7.94
CA GLN A 103 -1.11 -0.32 9.23
C GLN A 103 -1.84 -1.55 9.78
N GLY A 104 -1.13 -2.45 10.42
CA GLY A 104 -1.70 -3.57 11.16
C GLY A 104 -2.52 -3.11 12.37
N GLY A 105 -3.31 -4.04 12.94
CA GLY A 105 -4.02 -3.79 14.21
C GLY A 105 -3.04 -3.63 15.36
N SER A 106 -3.39 -2.77 16.31
CA SER A 106 -2.62 -2.58 17.54
C SER A 106 -3.12 -3.51 18.67
N ASP A 107 -2.23 -3.92 19.53
CA ASP A 107 -2.55 -4.43 20.86
C ASP A 107 -1.95 -3.45 21.87
N SER A 108 -2.70 -3.06 22.88
CA SER A 108 -2.15 -2.20 23.94
C SER A 108 -1.05 -2.95 24.72
N PRO A 109 0.18 -2.39 24.86
CA PRO A 109 0.61 -1.02 24.56
C PRO A 109 1.41 -0.85 23.25
N SER A 110 1.43 -1.81 22.35
CA SER A 110 2.23 -1.72 21.12
C SER A 110 1.38 -1.36 19.88
N ASP A 111 1.87 -0.44 19.07
CA ASP A 111 1.25 -0.09 17.80
C ASP A 111 1.45 -1.22 16.77
N GLY A 112 0.45 -1.43 15.90
CA GLY A 112 0.57 -2.34 14.77
C GLY A 112 1.65 -1.88 13.79
N GLY A 113 2.28 -2.81 13.09
CA GLY A 113 3.31 -2.48 12.10
C GLY A 113 2.77 -1.54 11.02
N VAL A 114 3.53 -0.49 10.71
CA VAL A 114 3.17 0.49 9.68
C VAL A 114 3.23 -0.11 8.26
N GLY A 115 2.41 0.41 7.35
CA GLY A 115 2.32 -0.06 5.98
C GLY A 115 3.53 0.35 5.14
N GLY A 116 4.06 -0.58 4.32
CA GLY A 116 5.16 -0.29 3.41
C GLY A 116 4.75 0.59 2.24
N TYR A 117 5.70 1.25 1.62
CA TYR A 117 5.55 2.03 0.40
C TYR A 117 6.13 1.28 -0.80
N SER A 118 5.46 1.34 -1.94
CA SER A 118 5.98 0.80 -3.19
C SER A 118 5.70 1.74 -4.35
N GLU A 119 6.64 1.78 -5.29
CA GLU A 119 6.48 2.56 -6.51
C GLU A 119 7.01 1.83 -7.74
N GLY A 120 6.52 2.23 -8.89
CA GLY A 120 6.99 1.78 -10.20
C GLY A 120 6.40 2.66 -11.30
N LYS A 121 6.97 2.55 -12.49
CA LYS A 121 6.49 3.23 -13.70
C LYS A 121 5.98 2.21 -14.70
N ILE A 122 4.91 2.54 -15.41
CA ILE A 122 4.27 1.70 -16.40
C ILE A 122 3.77 2.55 -17.58
N GLU A 123 3.81 1.98 -18.80
CA GLU A 123 3.13 2.56 -19.96
C GLU A 123 1.65 2.16 -19.92
N LEU A 124 0.77 3.14 -20.04
CA LEU A 124 -0.68 2.93 -20.07
C LEU A 124 -1.31 3.57 -21.32
N THR A 125 -2.30 2.89 -21.88
CA THR A 125 -3.04 3.33 -23.06
C THR A 125 -4.34 4.02 -22.63
N LYS A 126 -4.69 5.13 -23.28
CA LYS A 126 -5.97 5.81 -23.07
C LYS A 126 -7.14 4.83 -23.18
N GLY A 127 -8.07 4.91 -22.25
CA GLY A 127 -9.24 4.02 -22.15
C GLY A 127 -9.01 2.74 -21.34
N SER A 128 -7.75 2.39 -21.02
CA SER A 128 -7.47 1.27 -20.12
C SER A 128 -8.03 1.53 -18.73
N LYS A 129 -8.48 0.47 -18.06
CA LYS A 129 -9.02 0.53 -16.71
C LYS A 129 -8.06 -0.08 -15.72
N LEU A 130 -7.81 0.61 -14.62
CA LEU A 130 -7.09 0.11 -13.45
C LEU A 130 -8.06 -0.04 -12.29
N TYR A 131 -7.91 -1.11 -11.54
CA TYR A 131 -8.72 -1.40 -10.36
C TYR A 131 -7.83 -1.27 -9.12
N ILE A 132 -8.19 -0.36 -8.22
CA ILE A 132 -7.40 0.02 -7.07
C ILE A 132 -8.09 -0.47 -5.79
N ALA A 133 -7.46 -1.38 -5.07
CA ALA A 133 -7.91 -1.86 -3.77
C ALA A 133 -7.01 -1.30 -2.68
N VAL A 134 -7.45 -0.23 -2.02
CA VAL A 134 -6.71 0.37 -0.90
C VAL A 134 -6.99 -0.39 0.38
N GLY A 135 -5.95 -0.80 1.10
CA GLY A 135 -6.09 -1.57 2.33
C GLY A 135 -6.68 -0.76 3.49
N GLY A 136 -7.54 -1.38 4.28
CA GLY A 136 -8.03 -0.83 5.55
C GLY A 136 -7.05 -1.14 6.68
N GLN A 137 -6.97 -0.27 7.66
CA GLN A 137 -6.21 -0.52 8.89
C GLN A 137 -6.78 -1.73 9.64
N GLY A 138 -5.93 -2.58 10.20
CA GLY A 138 -6.36 -3.68 11.08
C GLY A 138 -7.03 -3.15 12.35
N SER A 139 -8.06 -3.85 12.82
CA SER A 139 -8.74 -3.50 14.07
C SER A 139 -7.83 -3.71 15.29
N PRO A 140 -7.92 -2.87 16.31
CA PRO A 140 -7.18 -3.08 17.55
C PRO A 140 -7.64 -4.39 18.24
N TYR A 141 -6.70 -5.05 18.90
CA TYR A 141 -6.99 -6.24 19.68
C TYR A 141 -7.88 -5.90 20.89
N THR A 142 -8.91 -6.70 21.09
CA THR A 142 -9.70 -6.67 22.31
C THR A 142 -9.66 -8.05 22.96
N ARG A 143 -9.42 -8.13 24.28
CA ARG A 143 -9.32 -9.40 25.04
C ARG A 143 -10.55 -10.30 24.92
N LYS A 144 -11.67 -9.80 24.41
CA LYS A 144 -12.95 -10.48 24.39
C LYS A 144 -13.44 -10.92 23.00
N ALA A 145 -12.78 -10.51 21.93
CA ALA A 145 -13.22 -10.82 20.57
C ALA A 145 -12.03 -10.98 19.61
N LYS A 146 -12.22 -11.77 18.57
CA LYS A 146 -11.29 -11.78 17.42
C LYS A 146 -11.22 -10.37 16.84
N SER A 147 -10.01 -9.85 16.62
CA SER A 147 -9.84 -8.64 15.85
C SER A 147 -9.97 -8.97 14.36
N ASN A 148 -10.78 -8.20 13.64
CA ASN A 148 -10.92 -8.38 12.20
C ASN A 148 -9.68 -7.82 11.49
N GLY A 149 -9.22 -8.55 10.46
CA GLY A 149 -8.27 -8.02 9.51
C GLY A 149 -8.85 -6.84 8.74
N GLY A 150 -7.98 -5.93 8.29
CA GLY A 150 -8.39 -4.85 7.41
C GLY A 150 -8.82 -5.36 6.03
N PHE A 151 -9.57 -4.55 5.29
CA PHE A 151 -9.93 -4.80 3.90
C PHE A 151 -8.67 -5.05 3.05
N ASN A 152 -8.78 -5.90 2.03
CA ASN A 152 -7.72 -6.26 1.10
C ASN A 152 -6.57 -7.08 1.73
N GLY A 153 -6.92 -8.17 2.42
CA GLY A 153 -5.99 -9.23 2.80
C GLY A 153 -5.45 -9.18 4.22
N GLY A 154 -6.01 -8.38 5.10
CA GLY A 154 -5.68 -8.41 6.53
C GLY A 154 -6.12 -9.73 7.19
N GLY A 155 -5.21 -10.39 7.92
CA GLY A 155 -5.53 -11.60 8.71
C GLY A 155 -6.30 -11.28 10.00
N TYR A 156 -7.03 -12.27 10.52
CA TYR A 156 -7.68 -12.16 11.83
C TYR A 156 -6.66 -12.28 12.96
N GLY A 157 -6.80 -11.45 14.00
CA GLY A 157 -6.07 -11.64 15.25
C GLY A 157 -6.61 -12.84 16.04
N GLY A 158 -5.71 -13.65 16.61
CA GLY A 158 -6.08 -14.80 17.46
C GLY A 158 -6.69 -14.35 18.80
N ILE A 159 -7.52 -15.22 19.40
CA ILE A 159 -7.95 -15.09 20.80
C ILE A 159 -6.87 -15.73 21.67
N VAL A 160 -6.29 -14.98 22.60
CA VAL A 160 -5.50 -15.58 23.67
C VAL A 160 -6.48 -16.09 24.73
N ASN A 161 -6.76 -17.38 24.74
CA ASN A 161 -7.40 -18.01 25.87
C ASN A 161 -6.41 -17.93 27.03
N ALA A 162 -6.65 -17.06 28.01
CA ALA A 162 -6.00 -17.18 29.30
C ALA A 162 -6.44 -18.53 29.86
N SER A 163 -5.56 -19.54 29.81
CA SER A 163 -5.77 -20.74 30.57
C SER A 163 -5.86 -20.34 32.04
N SER A 164 -7.07 -20.43 32.59
CA SER A 164 -7.23 -20.43 34.04
C SER A 164 -6.40 -21.61 34.57
N ASN A 165 -5.28 -21.33 35.21
CA ASN A 165 -4.58 -22.32 35.99
C ASN A 165 -5.42 -22.54 37.27
N PRO A 166 -6.10 -23.69 37.46
CA PRO A 166 -6.73 -23.98 38.73
C PRO A 166 -5.61 -24.36 39.70
N GLN A 167 -5.51 -23.61 40.77
CA GLN A 167 -4.79 -24.07 41.96
C GLN A 167 -5.56 -25.17 42.63
#